data_8f9440febe73a8265bbe5fedeefdefdd
#
_entry.id   8f9440febe73a8265bbe5fedeefdefdd
#
_cell.length_a   1.000
_cell.length_b   1.000
_cell.length_c   1.000
_cell.angle_alpha   90.00
_cell.angle_beta   90.00
_cell.angle_gamma   90.00
#
_symmetry.space_group_name_H-M   'P 1'
#
loop_
_entity.id
_entity.type
_entity.pdbx_description
1 polymer ?
#
loop_
_entity_poly.entity_id
_entity_poly.type
_entity_poly.pdbx_seq_one_letter_code
_entity_poly.pdbx_strand_id
1 'polypeptide(L)'
;MKSDMIWTLVAFAFYLAGMLLIGAAYMKKTKSSEDFFLGGRGLNGWVAALSAQASDMSGWMLMGLPGAVYAFGTGQIWIAVGLLIGTILNWAIVSGRLRRYTIRANNSLTLPKYLENRFEDKHKIMLLVSSVAIVIFFLVYTASALSAGGKLFNSIFGIDYKICLTIGAVVILGYTFMGGFMAVCVTDFVQGLLMLAGVVTIPIIAFFLVGAGNVMDNITASGVEAHHYLNIFNDEKGQTLSAIDIISKLGWALGYFGMPHILVRFMAISSQKEVKKSRVIGCVWCAISLCFACFIAIVGRAYLVPALANNKSENVFIEMIQKVYNSDIGLPFVGGIFLCGILAAIMSTADSQLLVTASSVSEDIYHSCIAPKAESKKVLLVSRITVLAVAVVAYIIALDPKSSIMGLVSNAWAGLGASFGPIILMSLYWRRTNLAGAAAGVASGALSVIIWDYIPLAGGQTLGDKTGLYSLVVGFAVSLILIIIVSLCTKKPSEEMLKAFDDVKNGVNCGCDEKA
;
A
#
# COMPACT_ATOMS: atom_id res chain seq x y z
N MET A 1 1.81 -6.86 -35.87
CA MET A 1 1.24 -6.96 -34.52
C MET A 1 0.25 -8.13 -34.51
N LYS A 2 0.38 -9.10 -33.60
CA LYS A 2 -0.56 -10.22 -33.51
C LYS A 2 -1.95 -9.67 -33.16
N SER A 3 -3.02 -10.27 -33.67
CA SER A 3 -4.41 -9.87 -33.42
C SER A 3 -4.70 -9.66 -31.93
N ASP A 4 -4.18 -10.56 -31.08
CA ASP A 4 -4.37 -10.54 -29.62
C ASP A 4 -3.82 -9.29 -28.96
N MET A 5 -2.66 -8.78 -29.45
CA MET A 5 -2.04 -7.55 -28.97
C MET A 5 -2.90 -6.32 -29.29
N ILE A 6 -3.58 -6.30 -30.45
CA ILE A 6 -4.48 -5.20 -30.81
C ILE A 6 -5.68 -5.16 -29.85
N TRP A 7 -6.29 -6.31 -29.57
CA TRP A 7 -7.43 -6.39 -28.65
C TRP A 7 -7.04 -6.03 -27.21
N THR A 8 -5.84 -6.42 -26.78
CA THR A 8 -5.29 -6.00 -25.49
C THR A 8 -5.11 -4.48 -25.43
N LEU A 9 -4.56 -3.85 -26.47
CA LEU A 9 -4.43 -2.38 -26.54
C LEU A 9 -5.80 -1.68 -26.53
N VAL A 10 -6.80 -2.22 -27.22
CA VAL A 10 -8.18 -1.70 -27.21
C VAL A 10 -8.76 -1.76 -25.79
N ALA A 11 -8.55 -2.87 -25.06
CA ALA A 11 -8.99 -3.01 -23.67
C ALA A 11 -8.32 -1.98 -22.76
N PHE A 12 -6.99 -1.76 -22.89
CA PHE A 12 -6.27 -0.74 -22.13
C PHE A 12 -6.78 0.67 -22.46
N ALA A 13 -7.00 0.99 -23.74
CA ALA A 13 -7.52 2.29 -24.14
C ALA A 13 -8.94 2.53 -23.58
N PHE A 14 -9.80 1.52 -23.60
CA PHE A 14 -11.13 1.58 -23.02
C PHE A 14 -11.10 1.81 -21.52
N TYR A 15 -10.26 1.05 -20.78
CA TYR A 15 -10.08 1.21 -19.35
C TYR A 15 -9.56 2.61 -18.99
N LEU A 16 -8.49 3.08 -19.64
CA LEU A 16 -7.89 4.39 -19.37
C LEU A 16 -8.88 5.52 -19.69
N ALA A 17 -9.62 5.45 -20.79
CA ALA A 17 -10.65 6.42 -21.13
C ALA A 17 -11.74 6.48 -20.03
N GLY A 18 -12.18 5.33 -19.52
CA GLY A 18 -13.14 5.25 -18.40
C GLY A 18 -12.61 5.94 -17.15
N MET A 19 -11.37 5.66 -16.76
CA MET A 19 -10.73 6.27 -15.59
C MET A 19 -10.57 7.79 -15.74
N LEU A 20 -10.14 8.27 -16.91
CA LEU A 20 -10.03 9.69 -17.21
C LEU A 20 -11.37 10.42 -17.14
N LEU A 21 -12.44 9.80 -17.65
CA LEU A 21 -13.80 10.37 -17.58
C LEU A 21 -14.29 10.51 -16.14
N ILE A 22 -14.04 9.50 -15.28
CA ILE A 22 -14.38 9.57 -13.86
C ILE A 22 -13.57 10.69 -13.18
N GLY A 23 -12.24 10.73 -13.40
CA GLY A 23 -11.37 11.78 -12.87
C GLY A 23 -11.84 13.18 -13.24
N ALA A 24 -12.14 13.41 -14.53
CA ALA A 24 -12.62 14.69 -15.04
C ALA A 24 -13.99 15.11 -14.45
N ALA A 25 -14.90 14.14 -14.21
CA ALA A 25 -16.20 14.42 -13.59
C ALA A 25 -16.06 14.90 -12.13
N TYR A 26 -15.11 14.36 -11.38
CA TYR A 26 -14.88 14.74 -9.99
C TYR A 26 -14.00 15.99 -9.84
N MET A 27 -13.12 16.27 -10.79
CA MET A 27 -12.28 17.48 -10.77
C MET A 27 -13.12 18.78 -10.66
N LYS A 28 -14.30 18.82 -11.29
CA LYS A 28 -15.23 19.96 -11.23
C LYS A 28 -15.87 20.15 -9.86
N LYS A 29 -15.85 19.14 -8.99
CA LYS A 29 -16.47 19.17 -7.65
C LYS A 29 -15.50 19.63 -6.56
N THR A 30 -14.20 19.60 -6.81
CA THR A 30 -13.15 19.98 -5.87
C THR A 30 -13.00 21.51 -5.83
N LYS A 31 -13.44 22.16 -4.74
CA LYS A 31 -13.46 23.63 -4.61
C LYS A 31 -12.56 24.17 -3.50
N SER A 32 -12.20 23.34 -2.51
CA SER A 32 -11.40 23.73 -1.35
C SER A 32 -10.19 22.81 -1.15
N SER A 33 -9.23 23.22 -0.31
CA SER A 33 -8.13 22.37 0.12
C SER A 33 -8.64 21.13 0.88
N GLU A 34 -9.70 21.27 1.68
CA GLU A 34 -10.35 20.15 2.38
C GLU A 34 -10.93 19.14 1.38
N ASP A 35 -11.60 19.60 0.32
CA ASP A 35 -12.07 18.72 -0.75
C ASP A 35 -10.92 18.04 -1.46
N PHE A 36 -9.82 18.77 -1.71
CA PHE A 36 -8.69 18.25 -2.47
C PHE A 36 -7.91 17.19 -1.70
N PHE A 37 -7.65 17.38 -0.39
CA PHE A 37 -6.81 16.47 0.40
C PHE A 37 -7.58 15.42 1.18
N LEU A 38 -8.86 15.63 1.52
CA LEU A 38 -9.65 14.72 2.34
C LEU A 38 -11.08 14.49 1.83
N GLY A 39 -11.47 15.08 0.67
CA GLY A 39 -12.80 14.90 0.09
C GLY A 39 -13.95 15.38 0.97
N GLY A 40 -13.73 16.42 1.80
CA GLY A 40 -14.74 16.96 2.73
C GLY A 40 -15.27 15.94 3.74
N ARG A 41 -14.52 14.87 4.04
CA ARG A 41 -14.95 13.74 4.88
C ARG A 41 -16.28 13.12 4.43
N GLY A 42 -16.50 13.02 3.13
CA GLY A 42 -17.76 12.56 2.52
C GLY A 42 -17.77 11.10 2.09
N LEU A 43 -16.76 10.28 2.42
CA LEU A 43 -16.70 8.90 1.96
C LEU A 43 -17.78 8.02 2.62
N ASN A 44 -18.59 7.37 1.78
CA ASN A 44 -19.45 6.29 2.24
C ASN A 44 -18.65 4.99 2.46
N GLY A 45 -19.26 4.02 3.16
CA GLY A 45 -18.58 2.81 3.59
C GLY A 45 -18.04 1.92 2.47
N TRP A 46 -18.70 1.87 1.31
CA TRP A 46 -18.23 1.08 0.16
C TRP A 46 -17.00 1.70 -0.48
N VAL A 47 -17.08 3.00 -0.79
CA VAL A 47 -15.97 3.72 -1.42
C VAL A 47 -14.76 3.76 -0.48
N ALA A 48 -14.97 4.03 0.81
CA ALA A 48 -13.88 4.06 1.79
C ALA A 48 -13.18 2.71 1.94
N ALA A 49 -13.95 1.62 1.99
CA ALA A 49 -13.40 0.27 2.11
C ALA A 49 -12.58 -0.11 0.87
N LEU A 50 -13.19 -0.02 -0.33
CA LEU A 50 -12.52 -0.44 -1.55
C LEU A 50 -11.35 0.49 -1.89
N SER A 51 -11.48 1.81 -1.67
CA SER A 51 -10.36 2.72 -1.86
C SER A 51 -9.20 2.43 -0.91
N ALA A 52 -9.47 2.15 0.39
CA ALA A 52 -8.42 1.75 1.32
C ALA A 52 -7.70 0.49 0.86
N GLN A 53 -8.46 -0.52 0.42
CA GLN A 53 -7.89 -1.80 -0.02
C GLN A 53 -7.20 -1.70 -1.38
N ALA A 54 -7.79 -1.00 -2.36
CA ALA A 54 -7.19 -0.83 -3.68
C ALA A 54 -5.93 0.04 -3.64
N SER A 55 -5.88 1.05 -2.76
CA SER A 55 -4.67 1.87 -2.59
C SER A 55 -3.55 1.15 -1.83
N ASP A 56 -3.87 0.16 -1.01
CA ASP A 56 -2.94 -0.69 -0.29
C ASP A 56 -2.40 -1.81 -1.19
N MET A 57 -3.31 -2.56 -1.81
CA MET A 57 -3.00 -3.76 -2.56
C MET A 57 -2.61 -3.44 -4.01
N SER A 58 -1.36 -3.03 -4.18
CA SER A 58 -0.74 -2.64 -5.45
C SER A 58 -0.26 -3.85 -6.28
N GLY A 59 0.67 -3.59 -7.18
CA GLY A 59 1.42 -4.64 -7.88
C GLY A 59 2.04 -5.70 -6.96
N TRP A 60 2.32 -5.39 -5.68
CA TRP A 60 2.83 -6.39 -4.75
C TRP A 60 1.82 -7.52 -4.50
N MET A 61 0.52 -7.23 -4.43
CA MET A 61 -0.50 -8.25 -4.18
C MET A 61 -0.80 -9.10 -5.41
N LEU A 62 -0.77 -8.51 -6.61
CA LEU A 62 -1.09 -9.23 -7.86
C LEU A 62 0.14 -9.85 -8.55
N MET A 63 1.35 -9.37 -8.24
CA MET A 63 2.60 -9.81 -8.85
C MET A 63 3.60 -10.28 -7.79
N GLY A 64 3.88 -9.46 -6.79
CA GLY A 64 4.92 -9.71 -5.78
C GLY A 64 4.63 -10.91 -4.90
N LEU A 65 3.47 -10.96 -4.22
CA LEU A 65 3.09 -12.07 -3.34
C LEU A 65 2.87 -13.39 -4.13
N PRO A 66 2.12 -13.40 -5.24
CA PRO A 66 2.03 -14.60 -6.06
C PRO A 66 3.41 -15.04 -6.59
N GLY A 67 4.25 -14.10 -7.00
CA GLY A 67 5.62 -14.40 -7.44
C GLY A 67 6.48 -15.02 -6.34
N ALA A 68 6.38 -14.51 -5.12
CA ALA A 68 7.11 -15.07 -3.97
C ALA A 68 6.63 -16.49 -3.63
N VAL A 69 5.31 -16.72 -3.58
CA VAL A 69 4.76 -18.07 -3.34
C VAL A 69 5.12 -19.00 -4.50
N TYR A 70 5.06 -18.53 -5.75
CA TYR A 70 5.44 -19.31 -6.93
C TYR A 70 6.90 -19.75 -6.89
N ALA A 71 7.82 -18.86 -6.51
CA ALA A 71 9.25 -19.12 -6.49
C ALA A 71 9.71 -19.93 -5.27
N PHE A 72 9.15 -19.62 -4.09
CA PHE A 72 9.66 -20.07 -2.79
C PHE A 72 8.69 -20.95 -2.00
N GLY A 73 7.58 -21.37 -2.62
CA GLY A 73 6.61 -22.27 -2.01
C GLY A 73 5.61 -21.58 -1.07
N THR A 74 4.67 -22.39 -0.58
CA THR A 74 3.56 -21.93 0.28
C THR A 74 4.00 -21.45 1.66
N GLY A 75 5.25 -21.66 2.07
CA GLY A 75 5.83 -21.02 3.24
C GLY A 75 5.80 -19.48 3.21
N GLN A 76 5.58 -18.87 2.04
CA GLN A 76 5.39 -17.42 1.91
C GLN A 76 3.96 -16.96 2.29
N ILE A 77 2.99 -17.85 2.42
CA ILE A 77 1.60 -17.54 2.82
C ILE A 77 1.53 -16.86 4.19
N TRP A 78 2.53 -17.06 5.08
CA TRP A 78 2.60 -16.35 6.36
C TRP A 78 2.64 -14.84 6.22
N ILE A 79 3.12 -14.29 5.08
CA ILE A 79 3.01 -12.86 4.75
C ILE A 79 1.53 -12.47 4.61
N ALA A 80 0.76 -13.23 3.83
CA ALA A 80 -0.67 -12.99 3.64
C ALA A 80 -1.46 -13.11 4.95
N VAL A 81 -1.13 -14.10 5.79
CA VAL A 81 -1.73 -14.26 7.13
C VAL A 81 -1.44 -13.05 8.00
N GLY A 82 -0.18 -12.59 8.04
CA GLY A 82 0.19 -11.37 8.77
C GLY A 82 -0.58 -10.14 8.28
N LEU A 83 -0.63 -9.92 6.98
CA LEU A 83 -1.34 -8.80 6.37
C LEU A 83 -2.84 -8.84 6.66
N LEU A 84 -3.48 -10.00 6.61
CA LEU A 84 -4.89 -10.14 6.97
C LEU A 84 -5.14 -9.77 8.43
N ILE A 85 -4.32 -10.29 9.34
CA ILE A 85 -4.39 -9.95 10.78
C ILE A 85 -4.21 -8.44 10.97
N GLY A 86 -3.20 -7.85 10.34
CA GLY A 86 -2.93 -6.41 10.41
C GLY A 86 -4.10 -5.57 9.92
N THR A 87 -4.69 -5.93 8.78
CA THR A 87 -5.89 -5.26 8.23
C THR A 87 -7.06 -5.33 9.21
N ILE A 88 -7.38 -6.52 9.73
CA ILE A 88 -8.49 -6.70 10.69
C ILE A 88 -8.26 -5.84 11.93
N LEU A 89 -7.07 -5.87 12.50
CA LEU A 89 -6.74 -5.08 13.68
C LEU A 89 -6.78 -3.57 13.39
N ASN A 90 -6.22 -3.13 12.27
CA ASN A 90 -6.24 -1.71 11.89
C ASN A 90 -7.67 -1.17 11.73
N TRP A 91 -8.53 -1.90 11.02
CA TRP A 91 -9.95 -1.55 10.93
C TRP A 91 -10.68 -1.63 12.29
N ALA A 92 -10.34 -2.58 13.16
CA ALA A 92 -11.02 -2.77 14.43
C ALA A 92 -10.66 -1.70 15.46
N ILE A 93 -9.37 -1.40 15.62
CA ILE A 93 -8.88 -0.56 16.72
C ILE A 93 -8.48 0.86 16.28
N VAL A 94 -8.02 1.06 15.03
CA VAL A 94 -7.53 2.39 14.60
C VAL A 94 -8.63 3.22 13.95
N SER A 95 -9.37 2.68 12.97
CA SER A 95 -10.21 3.44 12.04
C SER A 95 -11.17 4.41 12.72
N GLY A 96 -12.03 3.92 13.62
CA GLY A 96 -13.05 4.74 14.26
C GLY A 96 -12.50 5.75 15.25
N ARG A 97 -11.41 5.39 15.94
CA ARG A 97 -10.78 6.26 16.94
C ARG A 97 -9.95 7.35 16.30
N LEU A 98 -9.20 7.02 15.24
CA LEU A 98 -8.44 7.99 14.45
C LEU A 98 -9.36 9.02 13.79
N ARG A 99 -10.47 8.58 13.18
CA ARG A 99 -11.46 9.49 12.60
C ARG A 99 -11.95 10.52 13.63
N ARG A 100 -12.38 10.08 14.80
CA ARG A 100 -12.85 10.99 15.86
C ARG A 100 -11.74 11.93 16.32
N TYR A 101 -10.53 11.40 16.50
CA TYR A 101 -9.43 12.21 17.01
C TYR A 101 -8.99 13.28 16.02
N THR A 102 -8.95 12.99 14.72
CA THR A 102 -8.57 13.98 13.71
C THR A 102 -9.57 15.13 13.63
N ILE A 103 -10.86 14.87 13.87
CA ILE A 103 -11.89 15.92 13.98
C ILE A 103 -11.65 16.75 15.24
N ARG A 104 -11.48 16.11 16.41
CA ARG A 104 -11.23 16.79 17.69
C ARG A 104 -9.91 17.56 17.70
N ALA A 105 -8.90 17.09 16.97
CA ALA A 105 -7.61 17.72 16.78
C ALA A 105 -7.65 18.74 15.63
N ASN A 106 -8.50 19.75 15.77
CA ASN A 106 -8.65 20.89 14.86
C ASN A 106 -8.92 20.49 13.40
N ASN A 107 -9.80 19.50 13.18
CA ASN A 107 -10.17 19.00 11.85
C ASN A 107 -8.95 18.72 10.94
N SER A 108 -7.94 18.02 11.46
CA SER A 108 -6.68 17.76 10.76
C SER A 108 -6.90 17.02 9.45
N LEU A 109 -6.36 17.56 8.35
CA LEU A 109 -6.54 17.03 6.99
C LEU A 109 -5.47 15.99 6.59
N THR A 110 -4.29 16.07 7.20
CA THR A 110 -3.17 15.16 6.95
C THR A 110 -2.74 14.44 8.21
N LEU A 111 -2.01 13.32 8.07
CA LEU A 111 -1.48 12.60 9.22
C LEU A 111 -0.42 13.41 9.99
N PRO A 112 0.54 14.10 9.34
CA PRO A 112 1.46 15.01 10.03
C PRO A 112 0.74 16.11 10.80
N LYS A 113 -0.31 16.72 10.21
CA LYS A 113 -1.12 17.75 10.87
C LYS A 113 -1.88 17.21 12.07
N TYR A 114 -2.38 15.98 11.99
CA TYR A 114 -2.98 15.30 13.14
C TYR A 114 -1.98 15.16 14.28
N LEU A 115 -0.75 14.72 14.02
CA LEU A 115 0.27 14.55 15.04
C LEU A 115 0.70 15.90 15.64
N GLU A 116 0.86 16.96 14.82
CA GLU A 116 1.12 18.33 15.29
C GLU A 116 0.02 18.79 16.27
N ASN A 117 -1.23 18.71 15.87
CA ASN A 117 -2.36 19.17 16.67
C ASN A 117 -2.59 18.28 17.90
N ARG A 118 -2.40 16.96 17.78
CA ARG A 118 -2.56 16.00 18.89
C ARG A 118 -1.59 16.26 20.02
N PHE A 119 -0.36 16.69 19.70
CA PHE A 119 0.71 16.92 20.66
C PHE A 119 1.00 18.41 20.93
N GLU A 120 0.12 19.31 20.48
CA GLU A 120 0.24 20.76 20.67
C GLU A 120 1.64 21.28 20.27
N ASP A 121 2.15 20.81 19.13
CA ASP A 121 3.49 21.09 18.66
C ASP A 121 3.61 22.50 18.05
N LYS A 122 3.95 23.46 18.89
CA LYS A 122 4.15 24.87 18.50
C LYS A 122 5.39 25.08 17.60
N HIS A 123 6.35 24.16 17.65
CA HIS A 123 7.61 24.25 16.90
C HIS A 123 7.58 23.45 15.59
N LYS A 124 6.47 22.79 15.27
CA LYS A 124 6.24 22.00 14.03
C LYS A 124 7.25 20.86 13.81
N ILE A 125 7.82 20.35 14.89
CA ILE A 125 8.80 19.24 14.88
C ILE A 125 8.11 17.98 14.33
N MET A 126 6.93 17.64 14.88
CA MET A 126 6.17 16.48 14.43
C MET A 126 5.76 16.58 12.97
N LEU A 127 5.32 17.79 12.57
CA LEU A 127 4.93 18.07 11.18
C LEU A 127 6.10 17.78 10.23
N LEU A 128 7.29 18.35 10.54
CA LEU A 128 8.48 18.19 9.69
C LEU A 128 9.01 16.76 9.66
N VAL A 129 9.21 16.13 10.84
CA VAL A 129 9.75 14.77 10.94
C VAL A 129 8.82 13.77 10.24
N SER A 130 7.50 13.90 10.45
CA SER A 130 6.51 13.03 9.80
C SER A 130 6.48 13.23 8.29
N SER A 131 6.48 14.49 7.82
CA SER A 131 6.47 14.78 6.37
C SER A 131 7.73 14.27 5.67
N VAL A 132 8.91 14.44 6.28
CA VAL A 132 10.17 13.91 5.74
C VAL A 132 10.14 12.38 5.66
N ALA A 133 9.70 11.70 6.72
CA ALA A 133 9.57 10.24 6.70
C ALA A 133 8.60 9.76 5.59
N ILE A 134 7.46 10.42 5.42
CA ILE A 134 6.50 10.13 4.32
C ILE A 134 7.17 10.27 2.96
N VAL A 135 7.88 11.38 2.71
CA VAL A 135 8.54 11.63 1.42
C VAL A 135 9.59 10.55 1.12
N ILE A 136 10.45 10.23 2.08
CA ILE A 136 11.54 9.25 1.87
C ILE A 136 10.98 7.87 1.51
N PHE A 137 10.07 7.34 2.31
CA PHE A 137 9.60 5.98 2.11
C PHE A 137 8.59 5.85 0.96
N PHE A 138 7.79 6.89 0.68
CA PHE A 138 6.93 6.84 -0.51
C PHE A 138 7.69 7.04 -1.82
N LEU A 139 8.87 7.64 -1.84
CA LEU A 139 9.75 7.59 -3.01
C LEU A 139 10.07 6.15 -3.42
N VAL A 140 10.48 5.32 -2.44
CA VAL A 140 10.79 3.90 -2.67
C VAL A 140 9.53 3.11 -3.05
N TYR A 141 8.42 3.38 -2.39
CA TYR A 141 7.17 2.67 -2.68
C TYR A 141 6.63 3.04 -4.07
N THR A 142 6.68 4.30 -4.46
CA THR A 142 6.29 4.75 -5.82
C THR A 142 7.19 4.12 -6.89
N ALA A 143 8.48 3.93 -6.60
CA ALA A 143 9.39 3.23 -7.51
C ALA A 143 8.97 1.77 -7.74
N SER A 144 8.44 1.08 -6.71
CA SER A 144 7.90 -0.27 -6.88
C SER A 144 6.68 -0.30 -7.81
N ALA A 145 5.80 0.70 -7.72
CA ALA A 145 4.64 0.82 -8.60
C ALA A 145 5.06 1.07 -10.06
N LEU A 146 6.04 1.96 -10.28
CA LEU A 146 6.59 2.19 -11.62
C LEU A 146 7.28 0.93 -12.18
N SER A 147 8.05 0.20 -11.35
CA SER A 147 8.68 -1.06 -11.74
C SER A 147 7.64 -2.11 -12.12
N ALA A 148 6.56 -2.23 -11.36
CA ALA A 148 5.46 -3.15 -11.66
C ALA A 148 4.79 -2.80 -13.00
N GLY A 149 4.55 -1.52 -13.28
CA GLY A 149 4.07 -1.04 -14.58
C GLY A 149 5.01 -1.37 -15.72
N GLY A 150 6.31 -1.15 -15.54
CA GLY A 150 7.34 -1.50 -16.52
C GLY A 150 7.37 -3.00 -16.83
N LYS A 151 7.32 -3.86 -15.80
CA LYS A 151 7.26 -5.32 -15.96
C LYS A 151 5.97 -5.78 -16.63
N LEU A 152 4.83 -5.18 -16.27
CA LEU A 152 3.55 -5.47 -16.90
C LEU A 152 3.60 -5.23 -18.42
N PHE A 153 3.98 -4.03 -18.85
CA PHE A 153 4.06 -3.70 -20.28
C PHE A 153 5.15 -4.49 -21.01
N ASN A 154 6.31 -4.73 -20.36
CA ASN A 154 7.35 -5.57 -20.93
C ASN A 154 6.88 -7.00 -21.19
N SER A 155 6.17 -7.63 -20.23
CA SER A 155 5.62 -8.99 -20.39
C SER A 155 4.56 -9.07 -21.47
N ILE A 156 3.70 -8.04 -21.62
CA ILE A 156 2.61 -8.03 -22.60
C ILE A 156 3.13 -7.77 -24.01
N PHE A 157 4.01 -6.78 -24.18
CA PHE A 157 4.39 -6.28 -25.49
C PHE A 157 5.75 -6.80 -25.99
N GLY A 158 6.57 -7.39 -25.12
CA GLY A 158 7.90 -7.86 -25.45
C GLY A 158 8.89 -6.74 -25.83
N ILE A 159 8.58 -5.48 -25.45
CA ILE A 159 9.39 -4.30 -25.71
C ILE A 159 10.39 -4.11 -24.55
N ASP A 160 11.51 -3.42 -24.82
CA ASP A 160 12.52 -3.13 -23.79
C ASP A 160 11.93 -2.56 -22.51
N TYR A 161 12.42 -3.02 -21.36
CA TYR A 161 11.91 -2.65 -20.05
C TYR A 161 11.92 -1.13 -19.79
N LYS A 162 12.96 -0.41 -20.19
CA LYS A 162 13.06 1.04 -19.95
C LYS A 162 12.03 1.82 -20.75
N ILE A 163 11.72 1.37 -21.97
CA ILE A 163 10.65 1.95 -22.79
C ILE A 163 9.30 1.70 -22.10
N CYS A 164 9.06 0.47 -21.66
CA CYS A 164 7.85 0.09 -20.94
C CYS A 164 7.68 0.84 -19.62
N LEU A 165 8.76 1.01 -18.87
CA LEU A 165 8.80 1.81 -17.65
C LEU A 165 8.41 3.27 -17.92
N THR A 166 8.95 3.85 -19.01
CA THR A 166 8.63 5.23 -19.41
C THR A 166 7.14 5.37 -19.77
N ILE A 167 6.60 4.44 -20.56
CA ILE A 167 5.18 4.42 -20.92
C ILE A 167 4.31 4.32 -19.64
N GLY A 168 4.64 3.37 -18.75
CA GLY A 168 3.94 3.18 -17.49
C GLY A 168 3.98 4.44 -16.61
N ALA A 169 5.14 5.08 -16.50
CA ALA A 169 5.28 6.32 -15.73
C ALA A 169 4.42 7.46 -16.32
N VAL A 170 4.42 7.64 -17.64
CA VAL A 170 3.60 8.67 -18.32
C VAL A 170 2.10 8.41 -18.10
N VAL A 171 1.66 7.15 -18.18
CA VAL A 171 0.25 6.77 -17.94
C VAL A 171 -0.15 7.09 -16.50
N ILE A 172 0.64 6.66 -15.51
CA ILE A 172 0.37 6.89 -14.09
C ILE A 172 0.35 8.39 -13.78
N LEU A 173 1.36 9.13 -14.22
CA LEU A 173 1.44 10.57 -13.98
C LEU A 173 0.31 11.34 -14.66
N GLY A 174 0.02 11.04 -15.91
CA GLY A 174 -1.03 11.71 -16.67
C GLY A 174 -2.40 11.61 -15.97
N TYR A 175 -2.67 10.48 -15.36
CA TYR A 175 -3.88 10.25 -14.60
C TYR A 175 -3.87 10.96 -13.22
N THR A 176 -2.76 10.86 -12.47
CA THR A 176 -2.64 11.42 -11.11
C THR A 176 -2.82 12.95 -11.07
N PHE A 177 -2.41 13.66 -12.14
CA PHE A 177 -2.58 15.11 -12.23
C PHE A 177 -4.03 15.58 -12.32
N MET A 178 -4.98 14.72 -12.68
CA MET A 178 -6.36 15.11 -12.98
C MET A 178 -7.28 15.12 -11.76
N GLY A 179 -6.96 14.37 -10.69
CA GLY A 179 -7.87 14.16 -9.56
C GLY A 179 -7.41 14.78 -8.25
N GLY A 180 -8.38 15.13 -7.37
CA GLY A 180 -8.18 15.28 -5.93
C GLY A 180 -8.57 13.97 -5.23
N PHE A 181 -8.53 13.98 -3.89
CA PHE A 181 -8.77 12.79 -3.06
C PHE A 181 -10.07 12.03 -3.38
N MET A 182 -11.18 12.74 -3.60
CA MET A 182 -12.47 12.11 -3.92
C MET A 182 -12.46 11.41 -5.29
N ALA A 183 -11.79 12.00 -6.28
CA ALA A 183 -11.64 11.38 -7.60
C ALA A 183 -10.84 10.07 -7.48
N VAL A 184 -9.71 10.11 -6.76
CA VAL A 184 -8.89 8.94 -6.47
C VAL A 184 -9.72 7.87 -5.78
N CYS A 185 -10.47 8.20 -4.71
CA CYS A 185 -11.26 7.21 -3.99
C CYS A 185 -12.36 6.54 -4.85
N VAL A 186 -12.97 7.27 -5.78
CA VAL A 186 -14.00 6.71 -6.67
C VAL A 186 -13.39 5.85 -7.78
N THR A 187 -12.27 6.27 -8.34
CA THR A 187 -11.53 5.41 -9.28
C THR A 187 -10.99 4.15 -8.59
N ASP A 188 -10.45 4.26 -7.38
CA ASP A 188 -10.04 3.13 -6.55
C ASP A 188 -11.19 2.13 -6.32
N PHE A 189 -12.41 2.63 -6.11
CA PHE A 189 -13.58 1.76 -5.96
C PHE A 189 -13.82 0.88 -7.20
N VAL A 190 -13.78 1.47 -8.40
CA VAL A 190 -13.94 0.73 -9.67
C VAL A 190 -12.75 -0.21 -9.89
N GLN A 191 -11.54 0.27 -9.63
CA GLN A 191 -10.30 -0.47 -9.74
C GLN A 191 -10.28 -1.67 -8.79
N GLY A 192 -10.71 -1.48 -7.53
CA GLY A 192 -10.81 -2.55 -6.55
C GLY A 192 -11.79 -3.66 -6.93
N LEU A 193 -12.90 -3.31 -7.60
CA LEU A 193 -13.82 -4.32 -8.15
C LEU A 193 -13.18 -5.11 -9.31
N LEU A 194 -12.48 -4.43 -10.21
CA LEU A 194 -11.79 -5.07 -11.33
C LEU A 194 -10.67 -6.00 -10.85
N MET A 195 -9.89 -5.55 -9.85
CA MET A 195 -8.84 -6.35 -9.21
C MET A 195 -9.42 -7.63 -8.61
N LEU A 196 -10.50 -7.51 -7.82
CA LEU A 196 -11.15 -8.65 -7.18
C LEU A 196 -11.70 -9.63 -8.23
N ALA A 197 -12.33 -9.13 -9.27
CA ALA A 197 -12.82 -9.97 -10.36
C ALA A 197 -11.68 -10.78 -11.00
N GLY A 198 -10.56 -10.14 -11.32
CA GLY A 198 -9.40 -10.80 -11.92
C GLY A 198 -8.75 -11.83 -11.00
N VAL A 199 -8.45 -11.42 -9.75
CA VAL A 199 -7.75 -12.29 -8.79
C VAL A 199 -8.53 -13.55 -8.45
N VAL A 200 -9.86 -13.49 -8.46
CA VAL A 200 -10.74 -14.64 -8.20
C VAL A 200 -10.93 -15.49 -9.45
N THR A 201 -11.28 -14.87 -10.58
CA THR A 201 -11.74 -15.60 -11.78
C THR A 201 -10.60 -16.37 -12.45
N ILE A 202 -9.44 -15.74 -12.63
CA ILE A 202 -8.33 -16.32 -13.40
C ILE A 202 -7.82 -17.65 -12.81
N PRO A 203 -7.45 -17.72 -11.51
CA PRO A 203 -6.94 -18.98 -10.96
C PRO A 203 -8.02 -20.07 -10.90
N ILE A 204 -9.29 -19.72 -10.76
CA ILE A 204 -10.39 -20.70 -10.83
C ILE A 204 -10.45 -21.31 -12.23
N ILE A 205 -10.46 -20.50 -13.28
CA ILE A 205 -10.48 -21.00 -14.66
C ILE A 205 -9.24 -21.86 -14.94
N ALA A 206 -8.06 -21.37 -14.59
CA ALA A 206 -6.81 -22.11 -14.79
C ALA A 206 -6.81 -23.44 -14.02
N PHE A 207 -7.36 -23.49 -12.81
CA PHE A 207 -7.49 -24.71 -12.01
C PHE A 207 -8.36 -25.77 -12.71
N PHE A 208 -9.49 -25.36 -13.29
CA PHE A 208 -10.34 -26.27 -14.07
C PHE A 208 -9.68 -26.73 -15.37
N LEU A 209 -8.89 -25.86 -16.02
CA LEU A 209 -8.14 -26.24 -17.23
C LEU A 209 -7.02 -27.26 -16.93
N VAL A 210 -6.37 -27.14 -15.77
CA VAL A 210 -5.39 -28.13 -15.30
C VAL A 210 -6.08 -29.46 -14.95
N GLY A 211 -7.24 -29.39 -14.31
CA GLY A 211 -7.93 -30.52 -13.69
C GLY A 211 -7.34 -30.87 -12.32
N ALA A 212 -8.20 -31.00 -11.31
CA ALA A 212 -7.80 -31.17 -9.92
C ALA A 212 -6.85 -32.35 -9.69
N GLY A 213 -7.01 -33.47 -10.42
CA GLY A 213 -6.16 -34.65 -10.33
C GLY A 213 -4.72 -34.45 -10.81
N ASN A 214 -4.48 -33.46 -11.66
CA ASN A 214 -3.17 -33.23 -12.28
C ASN A 214 -2.32 -32.17 -11.57
N VAL A 215 -2.88 -31.46 -10.58
CA VAL A 215 -2.19 -30.32 -9.93
C VAL A 215 -0.88 -30.76 -9.28
N MET A 216 -0.90 -31.84 -8.50
CA MET A 216 0.29 -32.34 -7.80
C MET A 216 1.38 -32.81 -8.77
N ASP A 217 0.97 -33.55 -9.80
CA ASP A 217 1.88 -34.10 -10.80
C ASP A 217 2.52 -32.97 -11.62
N ASN A 218 1.73 -31.96 -12.00
CA ASN A 218 2.24 -30.79 -12.75
C ASN A 218 3.17 -29.93 -11.90
N ILE A 219 2.90 -29.74 -10.60
CA ILE A 219 3.82 -29.06 -9.69
C ILE A 219 5.14 -29.82 -9.61
N THR A 220 5.10 -31.15 -9.47
CA THR A 220 6.31 -31.98 -9.44
C THR A 220 7.06 -31.90 -10.77
N ALA A 221 6.36 -31.98 -11.91
CA ALA A 221 6.95 -31.82 -13.25
C ALA A 221 7.58 -30.44 -13.47
N SER A 222 7.16 -29.42 -12.72
CA SER A 222 7.75 -28.07 -12.77
C SER A 222 9.13 -27.97 -12.09
N GLY A 223 9.66 -29.07 -11.54
CA GLY A 223 11.00 -29.14 -10.94
C GLY A 223 11.05 -28.86 -9.44
N VAL A 224 9.93 -28.94 -8.73
CA VAL A 224 9.85 -28.85 -7.26
C VAL A 224 9.08 -30.07 -6.73
N GLU A 225 9.40 -30.53 -5.53
CA GLU A 225 8.62 -31.57 -4.90
C GLU A 225 7.31 -31.02 -4.34
N ALA A 226 6.17 -31.46 -4.87
CA ALA A 226 4.87 -30.90 -4.58
C ALA A 226 4.52 -30.91 -3.08
N HIS A 227 4.87 -31.98 -2.34
CA HIS A 227 4.61 -32.07 -0.90
C HIS A 227 5.40 -31.02 -0.10
N HIS A 228 6.64 -30.75 -0.46
CA HIS A 228 7.45 -29.71 0.17
C HIS A 228 6.95 -28.33 -0.22
N TYR A 229 6.71 -28.10 -1.51
CA TYR A 229 6.20 -26.83 -2.04
C TYR A 229 4.87 -26.41 -1.43
N LEU A 230 3.96 -27.33 -1.17
CA LEU A 230 2.63 -27.08 -0.60
C LEU A 230 2.60 -27.10 0.93
N ASN A 231 3.71 -27.37 1.61
CA ASN A 231 3.78 -27.31 3.06
C ASN A 231 4.09 -25.88 3.53
N ILE A 232 3.15 -25.26 4.24
CA ILE A 232 3.27 -23.87 4.75
C ILE A 232 4.39 -23.67 5.77
N PHE A 233 4.96 -24.73 6.31
CA PHE A 233 6.08 -24.70 7.25
C PHE A 233 7.43 -24.98 6.58
N ASN A 234 7.45 -25.20 5.27
CA ASN A 234 8.68 -25.48 4.52
C ASN A 234 8.93 -24.40 3.46
N ASP A 235 10.18 -24.30 3.02
CA ASP A 235 10.55 -23.64 1.78
C ASP A 235 10.38 -24.58 0.57
N GLU A 236 10.69 -24.10 -0.63
CA GLU A 236 10.60 -24.87 -1.88
C GLU A 236 11.57 -26.06 -1.94
N LYS A 237 12.59 -26.10 -1.08
CA LYS A 237 13.59 -27.18 -0.96
C LYS A 237 13.25 -28.19 0.13
N GLY A 238 12.12 -28.00 0.82
CA GLY A 238 11.71 -28.86 1.92
C GLY A 238 12.38 -28.56 3.26
N GLN A 239 13.13 -27.45 3.38
CA GLN A 239 13.70 -27.03 4.65
C GLN A 239 12.62 -26.39 5.52
N THR A 240 12.56 -26.77 6.78
CA THR A 240 11.60 -26.23 7.74
C THR A 240 11.92 -24.77 8.04
N LEU A 241 10.91 -23.89 7.94
CA LEU A 241 11.03 -22.48 8.29
C LEU A 241 11.37 -22.30 9.76
N SER A 242 12.32 -21.44 10.06
CA SER A 242 12.65 -21.08 11.43
C SER A 242 11.55 -20.21 12.06
N ALA A 243 11.53 -20.11 13.39
CA ALA A 243 10.65 -19.19 14.09
C ALA A 243 10.87 -17.72 13.66
N ILE A 244 12.11 -17.36 13.34
CA ILE A 244 12.46 -16.02 12.85
C ILE A 244 11.84 -15.77 11.48
N ASP A 245 11.85 -16.73 10.58
CA ASP A 245 11.21 -16.62 9.27
C ASP A 245 9.69 -16.38 9.39
N ILE A 246 9.03 -17.14 10.25
CA ILE A 246 7.58 -16.99 10.49
C ILE A 246 7.27 -15.66 11.15
N ILE A 247 8.02 -15.25 12.17
CA ILE A 247 7.86 -13.94 12.85
C ILE A 247 8.08 -12.81 11.86
N SER A 248 9.09 -12.88 10.99
CA SER A 248 9.39 -11.88 9.97
C SER A 248 8.23 -11.73 8.97
N LYS A 249 7.67 -12.86 8.52
CA LYS A 249 6.52 -12.86 7.60
C LYS A 249 5.24 -12.33 8.27
N LEU A 250 4.93 -12.77 9.48
CA LEU A 250 3.80 -12.26 10.27
C LEU A 250 3.98 -10.78 10.63
N GLY A 251 5.22 -10.32 10.78
CA GLY A 251 5.58 -8.95 11.10
C GLY A 251 5.06 -7.92 10.09
N TRP A 252 4.70 -8.32 8.87
CA TRP A 252 4.05 -7.44 7.89
C TRP A 252 2.74 -6.85 8.40
N ALA A 253 2.06 -7.51 9.35
CA ALA A 253 0.88 -7.01 10.05
C ALA A 253 1.07 -5.61 10.66
N LEU A 254 2.25 -5.36 11.21
CA LEU A 254 2.56 -4.13 11.95
C LEU A 254 2.55 -2.89 11.06
N GLY A 255 2.82 -3.04 9.76
CA GLY A 255 2.84 -1.95 8.81
C GLY A 255 1.49 -1.24 8.67
N TYR A 256 0.37 -1.97 8.76
CA TYR A 256 -0.97 -1.39 8.60
C TYR A 256 -1.26 -0.22 9.55
N PHE A 257 -0.72 -0.24 10.76
CA PHE A 257 -0.93 0.83 11.72
C PHE A 257 -0.23 2.14 11.34
N GLY A 258 0.75 2.07 10.42
CA GLY A 258 1.57 3.20 10.04
C GLY A 258 1.45 3.67 8.59
N MET A 259 0.56 3.12 7.77
CA MET A 259 0.42 3.49 6.35
C MET A 259 -0.40 4.76 6.14
N PRO A 260 0.20 5.91 5.81
CA PRO A 260 -0.52 7.18 5.73
C PRO A 260 -1.65 7.17 4.70
N HIS A 261 -1.45 6.54 3.53
CA HIS A 261 -2.46 6.48 2.47
C HIS A 261 -3.70 5.64 2.86
N ILE A 262 -3.56 4.64 3.73
CA ILE A 262 -4.68 3.90 4.31
C ILE A 262 -5.36 4.71 5.41
N LEU A 263 -4.57 5.27 6.33
CA LEU A 263 -5.07 6.00 7.49
C LEU A 263 -5.88 7.24 7.08
N VAL A 264 -5.49 7.92 6.00
CA VAL A 264 -6.23 9.08 5.49
C VAL A 264 -7.64 8.69 5.02
N ARG A 265 -7.86 7.46 4.51
CA ARG A 265 -9.21 6.98 4.18
C ARG A 265 -10.08 6.85 5.42
N PHE A 266 -9.53 6.38 6.53
CA PHE A 266 -10.27 6.33 7.80
C PHE A 266 -10.68 7.71 8.29
N MET A 267 -9.78 8.70 8.13
CA MET A 267 -10.06 10.10 8.46
C MET A 267 -11.20 10.68 7.62
N ALA A 268 -11.33 10.25 6.35
CA ALA A 268 -12.26 10.78 5.36
C ALA A 268 -13.67 10.16 5.40
N ILE A 269 -13.91 9.13 6.20
CA ILE A 269 -15.23 8.46 6.30
C ILE A 269 -16.26 9.43 6.92
N SER A 270 -17.48 9.45 6.35
CA SER A 270 -18.52 10.41 6.72
C SER A 270 -19.09 10.23 8.14
N SER A 271 -19.23 8.99 8.63
CA SER A 271 -19.81 8.72 9.94
C SER A 271 -19.26 7.46 10.61
N GLN A 272 -19.49 7.29 11.92
CA GLN A 272 -19.09 6.07 12.63
C GLN A 272 -19.86 4.83 12.16
N LYS A 273 -21.09 5.01 11.66
CA LYS A 273 -21.87 3.93 11.04
C LYS A 273 -21.18 3.44 9.77
N GLU A 274 -20.73 4.36 8.94
CA GLU A 274 -19.97 4.04 7.71
C GLU A 274 -18.62 3.40 8.03
N VAL A 275 -17.92 3.76 9.13
CA VAL A 275 -16.71 3.06 9.59
C VAL A 275 -16.97 1.59 9.87
N LYS A 276 -18.07 1.27 10.60
CA LYS A 276 -18.43 -0.13 10.88
C LYS A 276 -18.71 -0.92 9.61
N LYS A 277 -19.40 -0.30 8.65
CA LYS A 277 -19.68 -0.90 7.34
C LYS A 277 -18.40 -1.11 6.53
N SER A 278 -17.52 -0.10 6.45
CA SER A 278 -16.23 -0.18 5.77
C SER A 278 -15.34 -1.29 6.32
N ARG A 279 -15.32 -1.46 7.64
CA ARG A 279 -14.57 -2.53 8.32
C ARG A 279 -14.93 -3.92 7.77
N VAL A 280 -16.22 -4.23 7.71
CA VAL A 280 -16.67 -5.55 7.24
C VAL A 280 -16.30 -5.73 5.77
N ILE A 281 -16.61 -4.75 4.93
CA ILE A 281 -16.35 -4.82 3.49
C ILE A 281 -14.84 -4.95 3.24
N GLY A 282 -14.01 -4.10 3.87
CA GLY A 282 -12.57 -4.09 3.68
C GLY A 282 -11.90 -5.38 4.16
N CYS A 283 -12.28 -5.90 5.33
CA CYS A 283 -11.73 -7.16 5.83
C CYS A 283 -12.11 -8.37 4.97
N VAL A 284 -13.36 -8.45 4.50
CA VAL A 284 -13.81 -9.54 3.61
C VAL A 284 -13.10 -9.45 2.26
N TRP A 285 -13.02 -8.25 1.67
CA TRP A 285 -12.31 -8.03 0.41
C TRP A 285 -10.83 -8.44 0.53
N CYS A 286 -10.17 -8.03 1.63
CA CYS A 286 -8.77 -8.37 1.91
C CYS A 286 -8.57 -9.89 2.04
N ALA A 287 -9.43 -10.57 2.81
CA ALA A 287 -9.34 -12.02 3.02
C ALA A 287 -9.47 -12.77 1.69
N ILE A 288 -10.45 -12.43 0.86
CA ILE A 288 -10.65 -13.05 -0.46
C ILE A 288 -9.43 -12.77 -1.35
N SER A 289 -9.00 -11.52 -1.47
CA SER A 289 -7.91 -11.14 -2.35
C SER A 289 -6.58 -11.80 -1.98
N LEU A 290 -6.20 -11.85 -0.70
CA LEU A 290 -4.97 -12.50 -0.25
C LEU A 290 -5.01 -14.02 -0.42
N CYS A 291 -6.16 -14.65 -0.15
CA CYS A 291 -6.35 -16.07 -0.36
C CYS A 291 -6.15 -16.43 -1.84
N PHE A 292 -6.82 -15.69 -2.73
CA PHE A 292 -6.70 -15.95 -4.16
C PHE A 292 -5.36 -15.51 -4.76
N ALA A 293 -4.68 -14.50 -4.22
CA ALA A 293 -3.32 -14.15 -4.60
C ALA A 293 -2.33 -15.32 -4.35
N CYS A 294 -2.46 -16.00 -3.21
CA CYS A 294 -1.70 -17.22 -2.94
C CYS A 294 -2.12 -18.38 -3.86
N PHE A 295 -3.42 -18.50 -4.15
CA PHE A 295 -3.95 -19.53 -5.05
C PHE A 295 -3.48 -19.34 -6.50
N ILE A 296 -3.32 -18.09 -6.98
CA ILE A 296 -2.68 -17.78 -8.28
C ILE A 296 -1.32 -18.46 -8.38
N ALA A 297 -0.50 -18.39 -7.35
CA ALA A 297 0.84 -18.96 -7.37
C ALA A 297 0.81 -20.50 -7.47
N ILE A 298 -0.03 -21.13 -6.65
CA ILE A 298 -0.16 -22.59 -6.60
C ILE A 298 -0.67 -23.13 -7.95
N VAL A 299 -1.76 -22.55 -8.44
CA VAL A 299 -2.34 -22.96 -9.73
C VAL A 299 -1.42 -22.57 -10.88
N GLY A 300 -0.79 -21.40 -10.81
CA GLY A 300 0.18 -20.95 -11.82
C GLY A 300 1.35 -21.90 -11.97
N ARG A 301 1.83 -22.49 -10.85
CA ARG A 301 2.90 -23.48 -10.88
C ARG A 301 2.49 -24.76 -11.61
N ALA A 302 1.25 -25.19 -11.47
CA ALA A 302 0.69 -26.37 -12.15
C ALA A 302 0.29 -26.08 -13.61
N TYR A 303 -0.10 -24.83 -13.93
CA TYR A 303 -0.70 -24.46 -15.20
C TYR A 303 0.33 -24.00 -16.25
N LEU A 304 1.36 -23.27 -15.82
CA LEU A 304 2.39 -22.73 -16.71
C LEU A 304 3.51 -23.76 -16.94
N VAL A 305 3.44 -24.44 -18.06
CA VAL A 305 4.46 -25.43 -18.49
C VAL A 305 5.07 -24.96 -19.81
N PRO A 306 6.42 -24.80 -19.90
CA PRO A 306 7.41 -24.97 -18.83
C PRO A 306 7.27 -23.89 -17.72
N ALA A 307 7.75 -24.24 -16.53
CA ALA A 307 7.71 -23.32 -15.38
C ALA A 307 8.50 -22.03 -15.66
N LEU A 308 8.00 -20.92 -15.11
CA LEU A 308 8.69 -19.64 -15.19
C LEU A 308 10.02 -19.67 -14.43
N ALA A 309 11.06 -19.07 -15.00
CA ALA A 309 12.31 -18.85 -14.29
C ALA A 309 12.09 -17.95 -13.05
N ASN A 310 12.86 -18.15 -11.98
CA ASN A 310 12.69 -17.42 -10.72
C ASN A 310 12.72 -15.90 -10.87
N ASN A 311 13.55 -15.36 -11.78
CA ASN A 311 13.60 -13.93 -12.08
C ASN A 311 12.35 -13.39 -12.82
N LYS A 312 11.43 -14.27 -13.24
CA LYS A 312 10.14 -13.93 -13.89
C LYS A 312 8.94 -14.36 -13.05
N SER A 313 9.15 -14.86 -11.83
CA SER A 313 8.07 -15.33 -10.96
C SER A 313 7.00 -14.27 -10.67
N GLU A 314 7.39 -13.00 -10.57
CA GLU A 314 6.45 -11.88 -10.39
C GLU A 314 5.50 -11.69 -11.59
N ASN A 315 5.76 -12.31 -12.74
CA ASN A 315 4.88 -12.27 -13.91
C ASN A 315 3.84 -13.40 -13.94
N VAL A 316 3.82 -14.29 -12.94
CA VAL A 316 2.95 -15.47 -12.94
C VAL A 316 1.49 -15.15 -13.26
N PHE A 317 0.94 -14.10 -12.67
CA PHE A 317 -0.45 -13.71 -12.91
C PHE A 317 -0.68 -13.17 -14.32
N ILE A 318 0.26 -12.38 -14.86
CA ILE A 318 0.24 -11.85 -16.23
C ILE A 318 0.23 -13.01 -17.24
N GLU A 319 1.17 -13.96 -17.08
CA GLU A 319 1.32 -15.11 -17.97
C GLU A 319 0.08 -16.05 -17.90
N MET A 320 -0.51 -16.20 -16.70
CA MET A 320 -1.77 -16.95 -16.56
C MET A 320 -2.92 -16.29 -17.32
N ILE A 321 -3.10 -14.98 -17.19
CA ILE A 321 -4.15 -14.24 -17.91
C ILE A 321 -3.97 -14.40 -19.43
N GLN A 322 -2.74 -14.20 -19.90
CA GLN A 322 -2.43 -14.33 -21.33
C GLN A 322 -2.68 -15.74 -21.85
N LYS A 323 -2.22 -16.77 -21.12
CA LYS A 323 -2.43 -18.15 -21.54
C LYS A 323 -3.91 -18.54 -21.53
N VAL A 324 -4.64 -18.21 -20.46
CA VAL A 324 -6.09 -18.51 -20.37
C VAL A 324 -6.87 -17.85 -21.50
N TYR A 325 -6.70 -16.56 -21.72
CA TYR A 325 -7.58 -15.82 -22.64
C TYR A 325 -7.08 -15.72 -24.06
N ASN A 326 -5.77 -15.74 -24.30
CA ASN A 326 -5.26 -15.69 -25.68
C ASN A 326 -5.11 -17.08 -26.28
N SER A 327 -4.66 -18.09 -25.49
CA SER A 327 -4.36 -19.42 -26.02
C SER A 327 -5.50 -20.41 -25.84
N ASP A 328 -6.07 -20.50 -24.61
CA ASP A 328 -7.00 -21.58 -24.28
C ASP A 328 -8.46 -21.23 -24.58
N ILE A 329 -8.89 -19.98 -24.35
CA ILE A 329 -10.29 -19.53 -24.58
C ILE A 329 -10.44 -18.76 -25.90
N GLY A 330 -9.42 -18.02 -26.34
CA GLY A 330 -9.47 -17.23 -27.57
C GLY A 330 -10.25 -15.91 -27.45
N LEU A 331 -10.26 -15.28 -26.26
CA LEU A 331 -10.93 -14.01 -25.97
C LEU A 331 -9.93 -12.93 -25.51
N PRO A 332 -9.01 -12.46 -26.37
CA PRO A 332 -7.92 -11.58 -25.97
C PRO A 332 -8.36 -10.21 -25.44
N PHE A 333 -9.52 -9.70 -25.84
CA PHE A 333 -10.08 -8.48 -25.27
C PHE A 333 -10.43 -8.65 -23.79
N VAL A 334 -11.04 -9.78 -23.42
CA VAL A 334 -11.38 -10.08 -22.01
C VAL A 334 -10.10 -10.26 -21.19
N GLY A 335 -9.10 -10.96 -21.74
CA GLY A 335 -7.76 -11.03 -21.16
C GLY A 335 -7.15 -9.65 -20.93
N GLY A 336 -7.28 -8.74 -21.91
CA GLY A 336 -6.85 -7.35 -21.80
C GLY A 336 -7.55 -6.60 -20.66
N ILE A 337 -8.84 -6.80 -20.43
CA ILE A 337 -9.57 -6.20 -19.29
C ILE A 337 -9.04 -6.72 -17.95
N PHE A 338 -8.70 -8.02 -17.82
CA PHE A 338 -8.08 -8.53 -16.58
C PHE A 338 -6.64 -8.06 -16.40
N LEU A 339 -5.87 -7.88 -17.48
CA LEU A 339 -4.57 -7.21 -17.41
C LEU A 339 -4.69 -5.74 -16.97
N CYS A 340 -5.78 -5.05 -17.35
CA CYS A 340 -6.11 -3.74 -16.79
C CYS A 340 -6.36 -3.80 -15.26
N GLY A 341 -6.78 -4.94 -14.71
CA GLY A 341 -6.87 -5.14 -13.26
C GLY A 341 -5.51 -5.03 -12.55
N ILE A 342 -4.43 -5.52 -13.19
CA ILE A 342 -3.07 -5.35 -12.67
C ILE A 342 -2.63 -3.87 -12.78
N LEU A 343 -2.89 -3.24 -13.92
CA LEU A 343 -2.62 -1.81 -14.09
C LEU A 343 -3.43 -0.96 -13.09
N ALA A 344 -4.68 -1.33 -12.83
CA ALA A 344 -5.54 -0.70 -11.83
C ALA A 344 -4.92 -0.72 -10.44
N ALA A 345 -4.40 -1.88 -10.00
CA ALA A 345 -3.72 -2.02 -8.72
C ALA A 345 -2.47 -1.13 -8.63
N ILE A 346 -1.72 -1.03 -9.71
CA ILE A 346 -0.53 -0.17 -9.77
C ILE A 346 -0.93 1.31 -9.68
N MET A 347 -1.93 1.72 -10.46
CA MET A 347 -2.37 3.13 -10.54
C MET A 347 -3.01 3.62 -9.25
N SER A 348 -3.93 2.84 -8.64
CA SER A 348 -4.63 3.21 -7.40
C SER A 348 -3.68 3.42 -6.22
N THR A 349 -2.60 2.67 -6.19
CA THR A 349 -1.57 2.83 -5.15
C THR A 349 -0.65 4.01 -5.45
N ALA A 350 -0.16 4.12 -6.67
CA ALA A 350 0.77 5.17 -7.06
C ALA A 350 0.15 6.57 -6.89
N ASP A 351 -1.09 6.80 -7.34
CA ASP A 351 -1.75 8.10 -7.20
C ASP A 351 -2.05 8.44 -5.72
N SER A 352 -2.41 7.45 -4.91
CA SER A 352 -2.61 7.61 -3.48
C SER A 352 -1.33 8.00 -2.74
N GLN A 353 -0.21 7.36 -3.07
CA GLN A 353 1.10 7.67 -2.51
C GLN A 353 1.60 9.04 -2.94
N LEU A 354 1.46 9.36 -4.23
CA LEU A 354 1.81 10.66 -4.79
C LEU A 354 0.97 11.80 -4.19
N LEU A 355 -0.34 11.57 -3.99
CA LEU A 355 -1.23 12.55 -3.37
C LEU A 355 -0.85 12.83 -1.91
N VAL A 356 -0.58 11.79 -1.11
CA VAL A 356 -0.16 11.93 0.29
C VAL A 356 1.22 12.60 0.37
N THR A 357 2.17 12.21 -0.47
CA THR A 357 3.50 12.83 -0.51
C THR A 357 3.41 14.30 -0.91
N ALA A 358 2.60 14.60 -1.92
CA ALA A 358 2.37 15.97 -2.37
C ALA A 358 1.70 16.83 -1.31
N SER A 359 0.74 16.28 -0.55
CA SER A 359 0.10 17.00 0.56
C SER A 359 1.08 17.27 1.70
N SER A 360 1.93 16.31 2.03
CA SER A 360 2.97 16.48 3.07
C SER A 360 3.98 17.57 2.70
N VAL A 361 4.34 17.71 1.43
CA VAL A 361 5.24 18.79 1.00
C VAL A 361 4.52 20.13 0.86
N SER A 362 3.37 20.15 0.18
CA SER A 362 2.69 21.41 -0.16
C SER A 362 1.88 21.99 0.99
N GLU A 363 1.14 21.19 1.75
CA GLU A 363 0.31 21.66 2.86
C GLU A 363 1.08 21.69 4.17
N ASP A 364 1.80 20.59 4.49
CA ASP A 364 2.45 20.48 5.78
C ASP A 364 3.78 21.26 5.82
N ILE A 365 4.67 21.10 4.83
CA ILE A 365 5.96 21.81 4.84
C ILE A 365 5.81 23.22 4.26
N TYR A 366 5.34 23.37 3.00
CA TYR A 366 5.33 24.67 2.34
C TYR A 366 4.32 25.63 2.98
N HIS A 367 3.03 25.27 2.98
CA HIS A 367 1.98 26.14 3.50
C HIS A 367 2.08 26.37 5.00
N SER A 368 2.26 25.29 5.78
CA SER A 368 2.31 25.43 7.24
C SER A 368 3.60 26.01 7.78
N CYS A 369 4.79 25.73 7.16
CA CYS A 369 6.08 26.14 7.73
C CYS A 369 6.72 27.32 6.99
N ILE A 370 6.67 27.34 5.64
CA ILE A 370 7.44 28.31 4.83
C ILE A 370 6.60 29.53 4.48
N ALA A 371 5.37 29.32 4.00
CA ALA A 371 4.51 30.36 3.47
C ALA A 371 3.06 30.28 3.98
N PRO A 372 2.80 30.57 5.27
CA PRO A 372 1.46 30.44 5.88
C PRO A 372 0.36 31.31 5.25
N LYS A 373 0.76 32.33 4.49
CA LYS A 373 -0.17 33.24 3.78
C LYS A 373 -0.27 32.96 2.28
N ALA A 374 0.26 31.81 1.82
CA ALA A 374 0.21 31.47 0.41
C ALA A 374 -1.23 31.24 -0.06
N GLU A 375 -1.54 31.73 -1.23
CA GLU A 375 -2.83 31.48 -1.89
C GLU A 375 -2.94 29.99 -2.26
N SER A 376 -4.16 29.43 -2.22
CA SER A 376 -4.44 28.04 -2.58
C SER A 376 -3.89 27.64 -3.96
N LYS A 377 -3.85 28.56 -4.93
CA LYS A 377 -3.26 28.32 -6.26
C LYS A 377 -1.76 28.00 -6.18
N LYS A 378 -1.02 28.69 -5.30
CA LYS A 378 0.42 28.45 -5.10
C LYS A 378 0.67 27.11 -4.40
N VAL A 379 -0.15 26.78 -3.40
CA VAL A 379 -0.08 25.48 -2.71
C VAL A 379 -0.33 24.34 -3.69
N LEU A 380 -1.34 24.45 -4.55
CA LEU A 380 -1.63 23.46 -5.60
C LEU A 380 -0.49 23.35 -6.63
N LEU A 381 0.16 24.47 -6.99
CA LEU A 381 1.32 24.44 -7.88
C LEU A 381 2.47 23.68 -7.24
N VAL A 382 2.79 23.94 -5.96
CA VAL A 382 3.82 23.22 -5.21
C VAL A 382 3.48 21.72 -5.14
N SER A 383 2.21 21.37 -4.90
CA SER A 383 1.73 19.99 -4.90
C SER A 383 2.05 19.28 -6.24
N ARG A 384 1.72 19.91 -7.37
CA ARG A 384 1.99 19.36 -8.71
C ARG A 384 3.48 19.20 -9.00
N ILE A 385 4.29 20.20 -8.64
CA ILE A 385 5.77 20.12 -8.78
C ILE A 385 6.31 18.97 -7.93
N THR A 386 5.79 18.78 -6.72
CA THR A 386 6.19 17.67 -5.84
C THR A 386 5.87 16.32 -6.46
N VAL A 387 4.66 16.12 -7.01
CA VAL A 387 4.28 14.90 -7.71
C VAL A 387 5.30 14.58 -8.81
N LEU A 388 5.64 15.59 -9.63
CA LEU A 388 6.60 15.40 -10.72
C LEU A 388 8.01 15.06 -10.19
N ALA A 389 8.48 15.78 -9.18
CA ALA A 389 9.80 15.55 -8.58
C ALA A 389 9.91 14.14 -7.97
N VAL A 390 8.89 13.73 -7.21
CA VAL A 390 8.82 12.38 -6.63
C VAL A 390 8.81 11.32 -7.73
N ALA A 391 8.03 11.51 -8.77
CA ALA A 391 7.96 10.56 -9.87
C ALA A 391 9.28 10.43 -10.64
N VAL A 392 10.00 11.54 -10.86
CA VAL A 392 11.34 11.50 -11.51
C VAL A 392 12.33 10.70 -10.65
N VAL A 393 12.37 10.93 -9.34
CA VAL A 393 13.28 10.18 -8.46
C VAL A 393 12.87 8.71 -8.39
N ALA A 394 11.57 8.42 -8.26
CA ALA A 394 11.04 7.06 -8.27
C ALA A 394 11.35 6.33 -9.59
N TYR A 395 11.28 7.04 -10.72
CA TYR A 395 11.65 6.50 -12.04
C TYR A 395 13.13 6.11 -12.09
N ILE A 396 14.02 6.95 -11.54
CA ILE A 396 15.47 6.64 -11.48
C ILE A 396 15.72 5.38 -10.64
N ILE A 397 15.05 5.23 -9.51
CA ILE A 397 15.14 4.02 -8.67
C ILE A 397 14.63 2.78 -9.43
N ALA A 398 13.56 2.93 -10.20
CA ALA A 398 12.93 1.85 -10.96
C ALA A 398 13.69 1.44 -12.23
N LEU A 399 14.77 2.13 -12.63
CA LEU A 399 15.53 1.83 -13.87
C LEU A 399 16.20 0.45 -13.86
N ASP A 400 16.46 -0.13 -12.69
CA ASP A 400 17.01 -1.48 -12.58
C ASP A 400 15.90 -2.54 -12.76
N PRO A 401 15.89 -3.29 -13.88
CA PRO A 401 14.88 -4.31 -14.16
C PRO A 401 14.96 -5.52 -13.22
N LYS A 402 16.07 -5.68 -12.49
CA LYS A 402 16.28 -6.75 -11.51
C LYS A 402 15.65 -6.43 -10.16
N SER A 403 15.24 -5.20 -9.91
CA SER A 403 14.58 -4.81 -8.66
C SER A 403 13.32 -5.63 -8.46
N SER A 404 13.21 -6.33 -7.32
CA SER A 404 12.01 -7.04 -6.93
C SER A 404 10.94 -6.04 -6.47
N ILE A 405 9.72 -6.19 -6.98
CA ILE A 405 8.56 -5.41 -6.52
C ILE A 405 8.37 -5.63 -5.02
N MET A 406 8.41 -6.89 -4.60
CA MET A 406 8.24 -7.26 -3.20
C MET A 406 9.34 -6.67 -2.30
N GLY A 407 10.60 -6.63 -2.77
CA GLY A 407 11.72 -6.03 -2.04
C GLY A 407 11.56 -4.53 -1.84
N LEU A 408 11.22 -3.77 -2.89
CA LEU A 408 11.00 -2.33 -2.78
C LEU A 408 9.82 -2.00 -1.85
N VAL A 409 8.72 -2.77 -1.95
CA VAL A 409 7.56 -2.61 -1.08
C VAL A 409 7.92 -2.94 0.37
N SER A 410 8.66 -4.03 0.62
CA SER A 410 9.09 -4.45 1.95
C SER A 410 9.81 -3.32 2.70
N ASN A 411 10.77 -2.66 2.04
CA ASN A 411 11.54 -1.58 2.64
C ASN A 411 10.67 -0.35 2.97
N ALA A 412 9.81 0.07 2.04
CA ALA A 412 8.91 1.20 2.26
C ALA A 412 7.87 0.90 3.34
N TRP A 413 7.32 -0.32 3.33
CA TRP A 413 6.36 -0.82 4.31
C TRP A 413 6.97 -0.85 5.71
N ALA A 414 8.22 -1.31 5.82
CA ALA A 414 8.95 -1.30 7.09
C ALA A 414 9.18 0.12 7.60
N GLY A 415 9.65 1.01 6.74
CA GLY A 415 9.96 2.39 7.12
C GLY A 415 8.75 3.17 7.62
N LEU A 416 7.63 3.12 6.87
CA LEU A 416 6.38 3.79 7.27
C LEU A 416 5.75 3.11 8.48
N GLY A 417 5.69 1.77 8.49
CA GLY A 417 5.12 0.99 9.58
C GLY A 417 5.83 1.20 10.91
N ALA A 418 7.16 1.20 10.91
CA ALA A 418 7.97 1.44 12.11
C ALA A 418 7.92 2.90 12.59
N SER A 419 7.87 3.86 11.65
CA SER A 419 7.79 5.28 11.99
C SER A 419 6.44 5.68 12.57
N PHE A 420 5.36 5.26 11.93
CA PHE A 420 4.02 5.75 12.26
C PHE A 420 3.18 4.77 13.08
N GLY A 421 3.37 3.45 12.91
CA GLY A 421 2.55 2.44 13.60
C GLY A 421 2.52 2.61 15.12
N PRO A 422 3.67 2.60 15.80
CA PRO A 422 3.72 2.76 17.24
C PRO A 422 3.12 4.07 17.71
N ILE A 423 3.44 5.20 17.06
CA ILE A 423 2.93 6.50 17.48
C ILE A 423 1.43 6.66 17.24
N ILE A 424 0.89 6.10 16.16
CA ILE A 424 -0.56 6.10 15.94
C ILE A 424 -1.26 5.32 17.05
N LEU A 425 -0.81 4.11 17.36
CA LEU A 425 -1.38 3.32 18.45
C LEU A 425 -1.27 4.04 19.80
N MET A 426 -0.09 4.55 20.13
CA MET A 426 0.14 5.24 21.39
C MET A 426 -0.62 6.57 21.49
N SER A 427 -0.75 7.33 20.40
CA SER A 427 -1.55 8.56 20.36
C SER A 427 -3.03 8.32 20.63
N LEU A 428 -3.55 7.16 20.20
CA LEU A 428 -4.95 6.78 20.34
C LEU A 428 -5.26 6.08 21.67
N TYR A 429 -4.29 5.37 22.28
CA TYR A 429 -4.56 4.45 23.37
C TYR A 429 -3.79 4.73 24.65
N TRP A 430 -2.69 5.48 24.60
CA TRP A 430 -1.91 5.78 25.78
C TRP A 430 -1.95 7.26 26.17
N ARG A 431 -2.64 7.55 27.25
CA ARG A 431 -2.91 8.91 27.74
C ARG A 431 -1.63 9.70 28.07
N ARG A 432 -0.52 8.99 28.39
CA ARG A 432 0.75 9.59 28.83
C ARG A 432 1.65 10.06 27.67
N THR A 433 1.36 9.67 26.43
CA THR A 433 2.16 10.06 25.26
C THR A 433 2.25 11.57 25.12
N ASN A 434 3.46 12.09 24.95
CA ASN A 434 3.75 13.52 24.79
C ASN A 434 4.54 13.80 23.51
N LEU A 435 4.79 15.08 23.21
CA LEU A 435 5.49 15.52 22.00
C LEU A 435 6.88 14.91 21.85
N ALA A 436 7.69 14.91 22.95
CA ALA A 436 9.06 14.40 22.91
C ALA A 436 9.10 12.90 22.61
N GLY A 437 8.22 12.12 23.26
CA GLY A 437 8.08 10.69 22.99
C GLY A 437 7.59 10.41 21.57
N ALA A 438 6.64 11.19 21.08
CA ALA A 438 6.14 11.07 19.72
C ALA A 438 7.23 11.31 18.66
N ALA A 439 8.00 12.40 18.80
CA ALA A 439 9.09 12.72 17.89
C ALA A 439 10.22 11.66 17.93
N ALA A 440 10.58 11.21 19.13
CA ALA A 440 11.57 10.14 19.31
C ALA A 440 11.12 8.85 18.62
N GLY A 441 9.83 8.49 18.74
CA GLY A 441 9.28 7.29 18.12
C GLY A 441 9.33 7.32 16.59
N VAL A 442 8.84 8.40 15.97
CA VAL A 442 8.86 8.53 14.50
C VAL A 442 10.29 8.48 13.97
N ALA A 443 11.18 9.26 14.56
CA ALA A 443 12.58 9.32 14.12
C ALA A 443 13.30 7.98 14.31
N SER A 444 13.16 7.35 15.47
CA SER A 444 13.83 6.08 15.75
C SER A 444 13.29 4.93 14.93
N GLY A 445 11.98 4.90 14.64
CA GLY A 445 11.39 3.91 13.76
C GLY A 445 12.00 3.97 12.36
N ALA A 446 12.05 5.18 11.77
CA ALA A 446 12.67 5.40 10.47
C ALA A 446 14.17 5.01 10.46
N LEU A 447 14.92 5.52 11.42
CA LEU A 447 16.36 5.29 11.52
C LEU A 447 16.70 3.81 11.74
N SER A 448 15.91 3.10 12.58
CA SER A 448 16.13 1.68 12.83
C SER A 448 16.01 0.85 11.55
N VAL A 449 15.02 1.11 10.71
CA VAL A 449 14.86 0.42 9.42
C VAL A 449 16.02 0.73 8.48
N ILE A 450 16.42 1.99 8.38
CA ILE A 450 17.55 2.40 7.52
C ILE A 450 18.86 1.73 8.01
N ILE A 451 19.11 1.73 9.32
CA ILE A 451 20.31 1.09 9.88
C ILE A 451 20.28 -0.41 9.62
N TRP A 452 19.13 -1.06 9.81
CA TRP A 452 18.98 -2.50 9.73
C TRP A 452 19.19 -3.04 8.32
N ASP A 453 18.63 -2.35 7.32
CA ASP A 453 18.60 -2.83 5.93
C ASP A 453 19.74 -2.29 5.06
N TYR A 454 20.34 -1.13 5.41
CA TYR A 454 21.25 -0.43 4.50
C TYR A 454 22.66 -0.18 5.06
N ILE A 455 22.89 -0.31 6.39
CA ILE A 455 24.22 -0.11 6.94
C ILE A 455 24.95 -1.45 7.07
N PRO A 456 25.99 -1.68 6.22
CA PRO A 456 26.75 -2.93 6.29
C PRO A 456 27.60 -2.99 7.55
N LEU A 457 27.64 -4.16 8.17
CA LEU A 457 28.57 -4.50 9.26
C LEU A 457 29.97 -4.81 8.71
N ALA A 458 30.94 -4.96 9.62
CA ALA A 458 32.25 -5.51 9.28
C ALA A 458 32.08 -6.88 8.62
N GLY A 459 32.33 -6.97 7.29
CA GLY A 459 32.09 -8.16 6.46
C GLY A 459 31.08 -7.96 5.34
N GLY A 460 30.51 -6.76 5.19
CA GLY A 460 29.69 -6.35 4.02
C GLY A 460 28.22 -6.78 4.08
N GLN A 461 27.80 -7.54 5.08
CA GLN A 461 26.40 -7.92 5.29
C GLN A 461 25.67 -6.92 6.19
N THR A 462 24.39 -6.66 5.90
CA THR A 462 23.54 -5.85 6.79
C THR A 462 23.07 -6.65 8.01
N LEU A 463 22.46 -5.98 8.98
CA LEU A 463 21.84 -6.65 10.12
C LEU A 463 20.66 -7.52 9.66
N GLY A 464 19.92 -7.08 8.67
CA GLY A 464 18.84 -7.84 8.04
C GLY A 464 19.35 -9.15 7.44
N ASP A 465 20.40 -9.08 6.62
CA ASP A 465 21.01 -10.26 5.99
C ASP A 465 21.53 -11.28 7.01
N LYS A 466 22.15 -10.78 8.09
CA LYS A 466 22.76 -11.63 9.11
C LYS A 466 21.74 -12.33 9.99
N THR A 467 20.64 -11.67 10.30
CA THR A 467 19.64 -12.17 11.27
C THR A 467 18.45 -12.86 10.61
N GLY A 468 18.16 -12.54 9.34
CA GLY A 468 16.92 -12.92 8.66
C GLY A 468 15.65 -12.28 9.24
N LEU A 469 15.80 -11.39 10.25
CA LEU A 469 14.65 -10.75 10.89
C LEU A 469 14.24 -9.49 10.12
N TYR A 470 12.97 -9.42 9.79
CA TYR A 470 12.40 -8.28 9.05
C TYR A 470 12.53 -6.97 9.83
N SER A 471 13.09 -5.96 9.20
CA SER A 471 13.40 -4.65 9.80
C SER A 471 12.19 -3.95 10.42
N LEU A 472 10.98 -4.17 9.91
CA LEU A 472 9.75 -3.65 10.49
C LEU A 472 9.54 -4.10 11.93
N VAL A 473 9.79 -5.37 12.24
CA VAL A 473 9.61 -5.91 13.59
C VAL A 473 10.51 -5.20 14.58
N VAL A 474 11.77 -5.02 14.18
CA VAL A 474 12.78 -4.32 15.01
C VAL A 474 12.47 -2.84 15.14
N GLY A 475 12.24 -2.16 14.01
CA GLY A 475 11.96 -0.73 14.00
C GLY A 475 10.69 -0.38 14.77
N PHE A 476 9.64 -1.21 14.66
CA PHE A 476 8.40 -1.04 15.41
C PHE A 476 8.63 -1.18 16.92
N ALA A 477 9.39 -2.19 17.35
CA ALA A 477 9.72 -2.42 18.76
C ALA A 477 10.56 -1.27 19.32
N VAL A 478 11.61 -0.84 18.62
CA VAL A 478 12.48 0.28 19.04
C VAL A 478 11.68 1.57 19.14
N SER A 479 10.86 1.88 18.14
CA SER A 479 9.97 3.05 18.16
C SER A 479 9.04 3.02 19.37
N LEU A 480 8.37 1.90 19.62
CA LEU A 480 7.44 1.74 20.75
C LEU A 480 8.14 1.95 22.11
N ILE A 481 9.29 1.31 22.28
CA ILE A 481 10.10 1.42 23.51
C ILE A 481 10.54 2.86 23.75
N LEU A 482 11.03 3.56 22.71
CA LEU A 482 11.47 4.94 22.83
C LEU A 482 10.31 5.91 23.07
N ILE A 483 9.14 5.69 22.45
CA ILE A 483 7.93 6.46 22.80
C ILE A 483 7.64 6.35 24.30
N ILE A 484 7.68 5.14 24.85
CA ILE A 484 7.38 4.89 26.27
C ILE A 484 8.43 5.56 27.15
N ILE A 485 9.72 5.26 26.96
CA ILE A 485 10.80 5.77 27.80
C ILE A 485 10.84 7.30 27.78
N VAL A 486 10.89 7.91 26.58
CA VAL A 486 10.99 9.36 26.44
C VAL A 486 9.73 10.06 26.96
N SER A 487 8.54 9.50 26.74
CA SER A 487 7.32 10.07 27.31
C SER A 487 7.33 10.03 28.84
N LEU A 488 7.83 8.97 29.47
CA LEU A 488 7.92 8.87 30.94
C LEU A 488 8.98 9.80 31.51
N CYS A 489 10.11 9.96 30.85
CA CYS A 489 11.25 10.78 31.30
C CYS A 489 11.08 12.28 31.04
N THR A 490 10.08 12.71 30.26
CA THR A 490 9.86 14.11 29.89
C THR A 490 8.56 14.67 30.49
N LYS A 491 8.27 15.97 30.24
CA LYS A 491 7.08 16.67 30.77
C LYS A 491 5.80 15.90 30.47
N LYS A 492 4.89 15.89 31.46
CA LYS A 492 3.54 15.32 31.28
C LYS A 492 2.78 16.07 30.19
N PRO A 493 1.85 15.41 29.46
CA PRO A 493 0.92 16.08 28.55
C PRO A 493 0.16 17.21 29.27
N SER A 494 -0.20 18.26 28.51
CA SER A 494 -1.04 19.36 29.02
C SER A 494 -2.44 18.85 29.42
N GLU A 495 -3.13 19.63 30.24
CA GLU A 495 -4.52 19.30 30.60
C GLU A 495 -5.45 19.29 29.37
N GLU A 496 -5.18 20.16 28.40
CA GLU A 496 -5.92 20.24 27.15
C GLU A 496 -5.73 18.96 26.32
N MET A 497 -4.48 18.48 26.18
CA MET A 497 -4.18 17.19 25.53
C MET A 497 -4.88 16.02 26.23
N LEU A 498 -4.91 16.02 27.57
CA LEU A 498 -5.57 14.97 28.36
C LEU A 498 -7.08 15.02 28.18
N LYS A 499 -7.69 16.22 28.20
CA LYS A 499 -9.11 16.42 27.93
C LYS A 499 -9.49 15.96 26.53
N ALA A 500 -8.72 16.35 25.50
CA ALA A 500 -8.97 15.89 24.14
C ALA A 500 -8.89 14.36 23.99
N PHE A 501 -7.96 13.72 24.69
CA PHE A 501 -7.86 12.26 24.74
C PHE A 501 -9.10 11.62 25.38
N ASP A 502 -9.53 12.15 26.52
CA ASP A 502 -10.71 11.64 27.26
C ASP A 502 -12.00 11.89 26.46
N ASP A 503 -12.17 13.05 25.81
CA ASP A 503 -13.29 13.35 24.90
C ASP A 503 -13.41 12.29 23.80
N VAL A 504 -12.30 11.97 23.12
CA VAL A 504 -12.27 10.96 22.05
C VAL A 504 -12.53 9.56 22.59
N LYS A 505 -11.99 9.21 23.77
CA LYS A 505 -12.22 7.92 24.42
C LYS A 505 -13.71 7.72 24.73
N ASN A 506 -14.37 8.76 25.21
CA ASN A 506 -15.76 8.72 25.63
C ASN A 506 -16.76 9.03 24.51
N GLY A 507 -16.26 9.42 23.30
CA GLY A 507 -17.10 9.77 22.15
C GLY A 507 -17.81 11.12 22.26
N VAL A 508 -17.33 12.02 23.13
CA VAL A 508 -17.91 13.33 23.41
C VAL A 508 -17.19 14.41 22.58
N ASN A 509 -17.90 15.43 22.12
CA ASN A 509 -17.33 16.60 21.39
C ASN A 509 -16.52 16.25 20.14
N CYS A 510 -16.81 15.15 19.48
CA CYS A 510 -16.07 14.70 18.29
C CYS A 510 -16.75 15.11 16.98
N GLY A 511 -17.77 15.99 17.00
CA GLY A 511 -18.47 16.48 15.79
C GLY A 511 -19.11 15.38 14.93
N CYS A 512 -19.37 14.21 15.53
CA CYS A 512 -19.67 12.99 14.78
C CYS A 512 -21.15 12.66 14.65
N ASP A 513 -22.02 13.30 15.40
CA ASP A 513 -23.41 12.85 15.60
C ASP A 513 -24.50 13.76 15.02
N GLU A 514 -24.14 14.88 14.37
CA GLU A 514 -25.14 15.86 13.89
C GLU A 514 -25.50 15.75 12.40
N LYS A 515 -24.96 14.77 11.66
CA LYS A 515 -25.42 14.45 10.30
C LYS A 515 -25.68 12.94 10.20
N ALA A 516 -26.74 12.50 10.86
CA ALA A 516 -27.35 11.18 10.65
C ALA A 516 -28.40 11.27 9.53
#